data_47d41a454b9a4be1c210abe3985c0b9d
#
_entry.id   47d41a454b9a4be1c210abe3985c0b9d
#
_cell.length_a   1.000
_cell.length_b   1.000
_cell.length_c   1.000
_cell.angle_alpha   90.00
_cell.angle_beta   90.00
_cell.angle_gamma   90.00
#
_symmetry.space_group_name_H-M   'P 1'
#
loop_
_entity.id
_entity.type
_entity.pdbx_description
1 polymer ?
#
loop_
_entity_poly.entity_id
_entity_poly.type
_entity_poly.pdbx_seq_one_letter_code
_entity_poly.pdbx_strand_id
1 'polypeptide(L)'
;QTLVVDLGQNLAGIPSVTFSSNAEGKLTLTFGEMCNETGDAERGEDGAAGTVYRANYRSAQTQVQIAMQDRQKETYTSTFFYTGFRYLSITTTADVTLSHIQGISVGLDSPETGSFTCDNEKLQRLYENTKWSQRNNFAWIASDCPQRDERLGWTGDLAVYSRTSLYQQDLYAFYAKWSRDLLDAQKEDGAYPDTVPYTITTGSGNAGWADAGIFVPYYIYEKYGDKKLLAATYSSMQAYMDYLQKKSDFAGGQIGAEATFGDWLGLQVSDATFLSALWYGADAYCMEKTAAVLQKQTDVAKYQKLHKKIQNYIYRTYEIAERLERTVEKDFSQTELCMLLQYDLLQENDREKAQQMLLASVEKNEYRLVTGFVGTGLILRSLTDAGGAQSAYRLLLSEKKPSWLYSVDQGATTIWERPDSYTEESGFSKDEMNSFDHYNNGCAMQWIYESILGIRVDLAGEQPITIAPVLPDETVALTEAAGSYHSIYGEIKVGWKMNDRNIRKEVNKSVDIRKKDNSGNGETVTEAEFTIEIPAGQTALVALPIVGFEPRKLPGGIWKFAGVLEQ
;
A
#
# COMPACT_ATOMS: atom_id res chain seq x y z
N GLN A 1 37.69 -16.11 -10.85
CA GLN A 1 36.73 -15.47 -11.77
C GLN A 1 35.47 -15.10 -11.01
N THR A 2 34.84 -14.00 -11.39
CA THR A 2 33.57 -13.54 -10.82
C THR A 2 32.55 -13.34 -11.93
N LEU A 3 31.36 -13.87 -11.76
CA LEU A 3 30.22 -13.70 -12.66
C LEU A 3 29.08 -13.07 -11.84
N VAL A 4 28.46 -12.02 -12.36
CA VAL A 4 27.21 -11.47 -11.78
C VAL A 4 26.06 -11.83 -12.71
N VAL A 5 25.01 -12.42 -12.14
CA VAL A 5 23.80 -12.85 -12.84
C VAL A 5 22.62 -12.01 -12.36
N ASP A 6 21.91 -11.37 -13.29
CA ASP A 6 20.61 -10.75 -13.03
C ASP A 6 19.51 -11.79 -13.27
N LEU A 7 18.71 -12.08 -12.25
CA LEU A 7 17.55 -12.98 -12.36
C LEU A 7 16.33 -12.30 -12.98
N GLY A 8 16.40 -10.98 -13.21
CA GLY A 8 15.32 -10.17 -13.79
C GLY A 8 14.21 -9.80 -12.82
N GLN A 9 14.19 -10.39 -11.61
CA GLN A 9 13.18 -10.14 -10.58
C GLN A 9 13.83 -10.18 -9.20
N ASN A 10 13.59 -9.15 -8.37
CA ASN A 10 13.90 -9.21 -6.95
C ASN A 10 12.92 -10.16 -6.27
N LEU A 11 13.42 -11.18 -5.62
CA LEU A 11 12.61 -12.24 -5.00
C LEU A 11 13.16 -12.61 -3.62
N ALA A 12 12.29 -13.03 -2.74
CA ALA A 12 12.65 -13.71 -1.51
C ALA A 12 12.65 -15.21 -1.73
N GLY A 13 13.79 -15.87 -1.47
CA GLY A 13 13.88 -17.28 -1.78
C GLY A 13 15.26 -17.89 -1.60
N ILE A 14 15.50 -18.97 -2.35
CA ILE A 14 16.70 -19.79 -2.29
C ILE A 14 17.36 -19.92 -3.68
N PRO A 15 18.68 -19.96 -3.75
CA PRO A 15 19.38 -20.20 -5.01
C PRO A 15 19.39 -21.69 -5.37
N SER A 16 19.38 -21.97 -6.67
CA SER A 16 19.70 -23.28 -7.23
C SER A 16 20.70 -23.12 -8.36
N VAL A 17 21.86 -23.78 -8.24
CA VAL A 17 22.96 -23.65 -9.18
C VAL A 17 23.46 -25.03 -9.57
N THR A 18 23.48 -25.33 -10.87
CA THR A 18 24.06 -26.56 -11.42
C THR A 18 25.43 -26.28 -12.06
N PHE A 19 26.42 -26.98 -11.61
CA PHE A 19 27.79 -26.79 -12.04
C PHE A 19 28.55 -28.12 -12.21
N SER A 20 29.68 -28.06 -12.89
CA SER A 20 30.70 -29.12 -12.93
C SER A 20 32.07 -28.51 -12.69
N SER A 21 32.95 -29.25 -12.01
CA SER A 21 34.35 -28.86 -11.75
C SER A 21 35.28 -30.04 -11.95
N ASN A 22 36.48 -29.76 -12.46
CA ASN A 22 37.55 -30.75 -12.65
C ASN A 22 38.53 -30.77 -11.47
N ALA A 23 38.32 -30.00 -10.44
CA ALA A 23 39.20 -29.84 -9.31
C ALA A 23 38.43 -29.55 -8.02
N GLU A 24 39.10 -29.86 -6.91
CA GLU A 24 38.66 -29.38 -5.61
C GLU A 24 38.72 -27.85 -5.52
N GLY A 25 37.76 -27.25 -4.88
CA GLY A 25 37.71 -25.80 -4.75
C GLY A 25 36.49 -25.31 -3.99
N LYS A 26 36.24 -24.02 -4.12
CA LYS A 26 35.13 -23.35 -3.46
C LYS A 26 34.35 -22.51 -4.45
N LEU A 27 33.03 -22.71 -4.49
CA LEU A 27 32.09 -21.85 -5.19
C LEU A 27 31.39 -20.98 -4.16
N THR A 28 31.46 -19.67 -4.32
CA THR A 28 30.85 -18.71 -3.40
C THR A 28 29.75 -17.96 -4.13
N LEU A 29 28.54 -17.99 -3.54
CA LEU A 29 27.37 -17.25 -3.99
C LEU A 29 27.17 -16.05 -3.06
N THR A 30 27.12 -14.84 -3.60
CA THR A 30 26.85 -13.60 -2.86
C THR A 30 25.66 -12.91 -3.46
N PHE A 31 24.72 -12.48 -2.64
CA PHE A 31 23.40 -11.99 -3.03
C PHE A 31 23.30 -10.47 -2.93
N GLY A 32 22.56 -9.85 -3.84
CA GLY A 32 22.25 -8.42 -3.84
C GLY A 32 20.88 -8.14 -4.45
N GLU A 33 20.21 -7.11 -3.96
CA GLU A 33 18.98 -6.60 -4.57
C GLU A 33 19.28 -5.67 -5.74
N MET A 34 20.42 -4.99 -5.70
CA MET A 34 20.91 -4.02 -6.66
C MET A 34 22.36 -4.29 -7.02
N CYS A 35 22.86 -3.59 -8.04
CA CYS A 35 24.28 -3.57 -8.40
C CYS A 35 24.85 -2.16 -8.24
N ASN A 36 26.16 -2.08 -7.93
CA ASN A 36 26.92 -0.86 -8.01
C ASN A 36 27.04 -0.44 -9.49
N GLU A 37 26.74 0.82 -9.83
CA GLU A 37 26.75 1.30 -11.20
C GLU A 37 28.08 1.89 -11.63
N THR A 38 28.67 2.73 -10.76
CA THR A 38 29.84 3.53 -11.08
C THR A 38 31.07 3.14 -10.26
N GLY A 39 30.87 2.55 -9.09
CA GLY A 39 31.91 2.27 -8.09
C GLY A 39 32.29 3.51 -7.26
N ASP A 40 31.46 4.54 -7.26
CA ASP A 40 31.69 5.79 -6.53
C ASP A 40 31.08 5.75 -5.12
N ALA A 41 31.92 5.74 -4.10
CA ALA A 41 31.51 5.75 -2.69
C ALA A 41 30.73 7.01 -2.29
N GLU A 42 30.92 8.16 -2.98
CA GLU A 42 30.14 9.37 -2.72
C GLU A 42 28.67 9.19 -3.14
N ARG A 43 28.40 8.28 -4.05
CA ARG A 43 27.05 7.84 -4.45
C ARG A 43 26.48 6.73 -3.56
N GLY A 44 27.07 6.47 -2.40
CA GLY A 44 26.63 5.40 -1.49
C GLY A 44 26.93 3.99 -1.98
N GLU A 45 27.75 3.83 -3.04
CA GLU A 45 28.13 2.52 -3.57
C GLU A 45 29.21 1.88 -2.70
N ASP A 46 29.17 0.56 -2.53
CA ASP A 46 30.04 -0.22 -1.64
C ASP A 46 31.03 -1.13 -2.36
N GLY A 47 31.07 -1.06 -3.69
CA GLY A 47 31.93 -1.88 -4.53
C GLY A 47 32.18 -1.31 -5.92
N ALA A 48 32.98 -1.98 -6.70
CA ALA A 48 33.27 -1.59 -8.09
C ALA A 48 31.99 -1.69 -8.97
N ALA A 49 31.96 -0.91 -10.04
CA ALA A 49 30.88 -0.97 -11.03
C ALA A 49 30.60 -2.42 -11.51
N GLY A 50 29.33 -2.78 -11.57
CA GLY A 50 28.87 -4.12 -11.96
C GLY A 50 28.94 -5.18 -10.87
N THR A 51 29.42 -4.86 -9.65
CA THR A 51 29.35 -5.78 -8.50
C THR A 51 28.02 -5.63 -7.77
N VAL A 52 27.61 -6.67 -7.04
CA VAL A 52 26.38 -6.60 -6.22
C VAL A 52 26.53 -5.58 -5.11
N TYR A 53 25.51 -4.74 -4.94
CA TYR A 53 25.41 -3.79 -3.84
C TYR A 53 24.92 -4.50 -2.57
N ARG A 54 25.57 -4.24 -1.43
CA ARG A 54 25.35 -4.99 -0.20
C ARG A 54 25.19 -4.14 1.06
N ALA A 55 25.45 -2.85 1.01
CA ALA A 55 25.35 -2.00 2.21
C ALA A 55 23.95 -2.06 2.84
N ASN A 56 22.88 -2.21 2.03
CA ASN A 56 21.50 -2.35 2.51
C ASN A 56 21.19 -3.69 3.19
N TYR A 57 22.10 -4.65 3.17
CA TYR A 57 21.97 -5.90 3.95
C TYR A 57 22.44 -5.74 5.39
N ARG A 58 23.11 -4.63 5.72
CA ARG A 58 23.66 -4.33 7.04
C ARG A 58 24.60 -5.45 7.54
N SER A 59 24.32 -6.07 8.69
CA SER A 59 25.12 -7.17 9.26
C SER A 59 24.73 -8.56 8.73
N ALA A 60 23.69 -8.69 7.89
CA ALA A 60 23.25 -9.98 7.38
C ALA A 60 24.32 -10.67 6.51
N GLN A 61 24.68 -11.89 6.89
CA GLN A 61 25.66 -12.72 6.18
C GLN A 61 25.02 -13.38 4.95
N THR A 62 24.77 -12.61 3.90
CA THR A 62 24.10 -13.08 2.68
C THR A 62 25.12 -13.68 1.69
N GLN A 63 25.71 -14.78 2.11
CA GLN A 63 26.69 -15.53 1.32
C GLN A 63 26.55 -17.02 1.59
N VAL A 64 26.68 -17.82 0.52
CA VAL A 64 26.74 -19.28 0.60
C VAL A 64 28.06 -19.75 0.01
N GLN A 65 28.75 -20.65 0.70
CA GLN A 65 29.98 -21.28 0.21
C GLN A 65 29.74 -22.77 0.00
N ILE A 66 30.03 -23.23 -1.21
CA ILE A 66 29.87 -24.63 -1.63
C ILE A 66 31.28 -25.21 -1.84
N ALA A 67 31.60 -26.27 -1.11
CA ALA A 67 32.82 -27.03 -1.35
C ALA A 67 32.64 -27.86 -2.62
N MET A 68 33.50 -27.65 -3.59
CA MET A 68 33.51 -28.40 -4.84
C MET A 68 34.47 -29.58 -4.74
N GLN A 69 34.08 -30.67 -5.36
CA GLN A 69 34.92 -31.84 -5.60
C GLN A 69 35.06 -32.09 -7.10
N ASP A 70 35.99 -32.90 -7.51
CA ASP A 70 36.09 -33.36 -8.90
C ASP A 70 34.84 -34.19 -9.25
N ARG A 71 33.85 -33.52 -9.86
CA ARG A 71 32.54 -34.10 -10.23
C ARG A 71 32.07 -33.57 -11.57
N GLN A 72 31.55 -34.45 -12.40
CA GLN A 72 31.07 -34.10 -13.74
C GLN A 72 29.83 -33.19 -13.72
N LYS A 73 28.94 -33.35 -12.73
CA LYS A 73 27.75 -32.50 -12.60
C LYS A 73 27.20 -32.56 -11.18
N GLU A 74 26.95 -31.41 -10.60
CA GLU A 74 26.32 -31.27 -9.29
C GLU A 74 25.29 -30.13 -9.32
N THR A 75 24.20 -30.29 -8.58
CA THR A 75 23.21 -29.22 -8.35
C THR A 75 23.17 -28.92 -6.87
N TYR A 76 23.50 -27.71 -6.53
CA TYR A 76 23.27 -27.15 -5.20
C TYR A 76 21.92 -26.42 -5.17
N THR A 77 21.07 -26.78 -4.23
CA THR A 77 19.86 -26.00 -3.89
C THR A 77 19.90 -25.76 -2.37
N SER A 78 19.75 -24.53 -1.96
CA SER A 78 19.80 -24.17 -0.54
C SER A 78 18.67 -24.85 0.23
N THR A 79 18.99 -25.35 1.44
CA THR A 79 18.00 -25.98 2.35
C THR A 79 17.67 -25.08 3.54
N PHE A 80 18.68 -24.41 4.11
CA PHE A 80 18.56 -23.64 5.35
C PHE A 80 18.85 -22.14 5.16
N PHE A 81 19.20 -21.72 3.95
CA PHE A 81 19.45 -20.34 3.63
C PHE A 81 18.31 -19.78 2.81
N TYR A 82 17.77 -18.64 3.24
CA TYR A 82 16.70 -17.86 2.61
C TYR A 82 17.03 -16.39 2.72
N THR A 83 16.89 -15.64 1.62
CA THR A 83 17.12 -14.19 1.59
C THR A 83 16.39 -13.52 0.42
N GLY A 84 16.23 -12.18 0.48
CA GLY A 84 15.81 -11.37 -0.66
C GLY A 84 16.99 -11.11 -1.59
N PHE A 85 16.82 -11.24 -2.92
CA PHE A 85 17.84 -10.93 -3.91
C PHE A 85 17.29 -10.89 -5.34
N ARG A 86 17.92 -10.09 -6.18
CA ARG A 86 17.75 -10.11 -7.63
C ARG A 86 19.03 -10.54 -8.33
N TYR A 87 20.17 -10.15 -7.78
CA TYR A 87 21.48 -10.39 -8.36
C TYR A 87 22.24 -11.45 -7.58
N LEU A 88 22.94 -12.31 -8.30
CA LEU A 88 23.76 -13.35 -7.75
C LEU A 88 25.19 -13.22 -8.27
N SER A 89 26.13 -12.85 -7.39
CA SER A 89 27.56 -12.89 -7.69
C SER A 89 28.11 -14.27 -7.39
N ILE A 90 28.73 -14.89 -8.39
CA ILE A 90 29.32 -16.22 -8.31
C ILE A 90 30.84 -16.08 -8.44
N THR A 91 31.57 -16.47 -7.39
CA THR A 91 33.04 -16.47 -7.37
C THR A 91 33.54 -17.89 -7.15
N THR A 92 34.58 -18.27 -7.86
CA THR A 92 35.15 -19.62 -7.79
C THR A 92 36.67 -19.60 -7.66
N THR A 93 37.22 -20.56 -6.89
CA THR A 93 38.67 -20.77 -6.72
C THR A 93 39.24 -21.79 -7.68
N ALA A 94 38.41 -22.54 -8.42
CA ALA A 94 38.79 -23.51 -9.42
C ALA A 94 37.98 -23.30 -10.71
N ASP A 95 38.36 -23.94 -11.80
CA ASP A 95 37.63 -23.90 -13.06
C ASP A 95 36.26 -24.61 -12.89
N VAL A 96 35.21 -23.88 -13.24
CA VAL A 96 33.83 -24.32 -13.14
C VAL A 96 33.08 -24.03 -14.42
N THR A 97 32.27 -24.98 -14.85
CA THR A 97 31.24 -24.77 -15.88
C THR A 97 29.88 -24.69 -15.20
N LEU A 98 29.23 -23.54 -15.33
CA LEU A 98 27.87 -23.32 -14.87
C LEU A 98 26.87 -23.66 -15.97
N SER A 99 25.87 -24.50 -15.69
CA SER A 99 24.90 -24.96 -16.67
C SER A 99 23.46 -24.54 -16.39
N HIS A 100 23.13 -24.23 -15.16
CA HIS A 100 21.81 -23.75 -14.77
C HIS A 100 21.90 -22.90 -13.50
N ILE A 101 21.27 -21.73 -13.53
CA ILE A 101 21.21 -20.79 -12.39
C ILE A 101 19.79 -20.28 -12.30
N GLN A 102 19.18 -20.41 -11.13
CA GLN A 102 17.84 -19.88 -10.87
C GLN A 102 17.67 -19.46 -9.41
N GLY A 103 16.78 -18.49 -9.17
CA GLY A 103 16.17 -18.22 -7.88
C GLY A 103 14.84 -18.97 -7.77
N ILE A 104 14.62 -19.62 -6.65
CA ILE A 104 13.36 -20.29 -6.32
C ILE A 104 12.66 -19.41 -5.29
N SER A 105 11.55 -18.75 -5.67
CA SER A 105 10.76 -17.93 -4.76
C SER A 105 10.13 -18.79 -3.67
N VAL A 106 10.20 -18.31 -2.44
CA VAL A 106 9.58 -18.91 -1.24
C VAL A 106 8.64 -17.90 -0.62
N GLY A 107 7.39 -18.25 -0.48
CA GLY A 107 6.35 -17.40 0.08
C GLY A 107 5.11 -18.19 0.46
N LEU A 108 4.03 -17.49 0.77
CA LEU A 108 2.74 -18.09 1.07
C LEU A 108 2.11 -18.66 -0.22
N ASP A 109 1.79 -19.95 -0.22
CA ASP A 109 0.99 -20.59 -1.28
C ASP A 109 -0.50 -20.33 -1.04
N SER A 110 -0.96 -19.17 -1.50
CA SER A 110 -2.35 -18.72 -1.38
C SER A 110 -2.87 -18.24 -2.73
N PRO A 111 -4.14 -18.54 -3.07
CA PRO A 111 -4.73 -18.11 -4.35
C PRO A 111 -4.70 -16.59 -4.51
N GLU A 112 -4.36 -16.12 -5.70
CA GLU A 112 -4.56 -14.73 -6.09
C GLU A 112 -6.06 -14.45 -6.22
N THR A 113 -6.53 -13.37 -5.61
CA THR A 113 -7.94 -12.95 -5.64
C THR A 113 -8.18 -11.71 -6.48
N GLY A 114 -7.14 -10.91 -6.71
CA GLY A 114 -7.21 -9.70 -7.50
C GLY A 114 -6.45 -9.80 -8.81
N SER A 115 -6.99 -9.15 -9.85
CA SER A 115 -6.29 -8.92 -11.11
C SER A 115 -6.45 -7.49 -11.58
N PHE A 116 -5.47 -7.00 -12.31
CA PHE A 116 -5.51 -5.68 -12.94
C PHE A 116 -4.67 -5.66 -14.20
N THR A 117 -5.20 -5.06 -15.25
CA THR A 117 -4.51 -4.77 -16.52
C THR A 117 -4.89 -3.38 -17.00
N CYS A 118 -3.96 -2.68 -17.64
CA CYS A 118 -4.21 -1.38 -18.23
C CYS A 118 -3.24 -1.11 -19.40
N ASP A 119 -3.48 -0.05 -20.16
CA ASP A 119 -2.64 0.39 -21.28
C ASP A 119 -1.45 1.26 -20.85
N ASN A 120 -1.31 1.60 -19.57
CA ASN A 120 -0.13 2.28 -19.03
C ASN A 120 0.88 1.24 -18.50
N GLU A 121 1.97 1.03 -19.24
CA GLU A 121 2.98 0.00 -18.92
C GLU A 121 3.66 0.22 -17.56
N LYS A 122 3.89 1.48 -17.16
CA LYS A 122 4.52 1.79 -15.86
C LYS A 122 3.59 1.49 -14.69
N LEU A 123 2.31 1.84 -14.82
CA LEU A 123 1.29 1.49 -13.81
C LEU A 123 1.11 -0.03 -13.72
N GLN A 124 1.09 -0.72 -14.86
CA GLN A 124 1.06 -2.18 -14.89
C GLN A 124 2.27 -2.78 -14.16
N ARG A 125 3.46 -2.23 -14.40
CA ARG A 125 4.68 -2.66 -13.72
C ARG A 125 4.63 -2.39 -12.22
N LEU A 126 4.15 -1.22 -11.79
CA LEU A 126 3.98 -0.88 -10.38
C LEU A 126 3.03 -1.87 -9.68
N TYR A 127 1.92 -2.24 -10.34
CA TYR A 127 0.99 -3.24 -9.83
C TYR A 127 1.69 -4.60 -9.63
N GLU A 128 2.47 -5.06 -10.60
CA GLU A 128 3.22 -6.31 -10.48
C GLU A 128 4.31 -6.23 -9.40
N ASN A 129 4.99 -5.08 -9.26
CA ASN A 129 5.97 -4.87 -8.19
C ASN A 129 5.33 -5.02 -6.80
N THR A 130 4.10 -4.52 -6.63
CA THR A 130 3.37 -4.65 -5.36
C THR A 130 3.02 -6.12 -5.06
N LYS A 131 2.59 -6.88 -6.07
CA LYS A 131 2.33 -8.33 -5.93
C LYS A 131 3.60 -9.08 -5.54
N TRP A 132 4.73 -8.74 -6.14
CA TRP A 132 6.01 -9.36 -5.82
C TRP A 132 6.46 -9.04 -4.39
N SER A 133 6.35 -7.78 -3.95
CA SER A 133 6.70 -7.41 -2.57
C SER A 133 5.80 -8.11 -1.55
N GLN A 134 4.50 -8.27 -1.83
CA GLN A 134 3.63 -9.06 -0.97
C GLN A 134 4.06 -10.52 -0.93
N ARG A 135 4.28 -11.17 -2.08
CA ARG A 135 4.72 -12.56 -2.17
C ARG A 135 6.02 -12.82 -1.40
N ASN A 136 6.96 -11.88 -1.50
CA ASN A 136 8.28 -11.99 -0.89
C ASN A 136 8.25 -11.83 0.63
N ASN A 137 7.34 -11.01 1.16
CA ASN A 137 7.30 -10.65 2.56
C ASN A 137 6.19 -11.38 3.35
N PHE A 138 5.16 -11.89 2.67
CA PHE A 138 4.10 -12.69 3.29
C PHE A 138 4.42 -14.18 3.14
N ALA A 139 5.18 -14.73 4.07
CA ALA A 139 5.46 -16.16 4.11
C ALA A 139 4.76 -16.78 5.33
N TRP A 140 5.41 -16.80 6.49
CA TRP A 140 4.83 -17.26 7.75
C TRP A 140 4.51 -16.10 8.71
N ILE A 141 5.04 -14.92 8.46
CA ILE A 141 4.66 -13.63 9.06
C ILE A 141 4.62 -12.59 7.94
N ALA A 142 4.03 -11.42 8.17
CA ALA A 142 4.18 -10.27 7.30
C ALA A 142 5.48 -9.55 7.69
N SER A 143 6.61 -9.99 7.15
CA SER A 143 7.90 -9.38 7.45
C SER A 143 8.10 -8.10 6.66
N ASP A 144 8.72 -7.10 7.25
CA ASP A 144 8.97 -5.79 6.65
C ASP A 144 9.84 -5.88 5.39
N CYS A 145 10.84 -6.74 5.42
CA CYS A 145 11.82 -6.91 4.35
C CYS A 145 12.38 -8.35 4.34
N PRO A 146 12.89 -8.88 3.17
CA PRO A 146 13.35 -10.27 3.11
C PRO A 146 14.87 -10.42 3.16
N GLN A 147 15.69 -9.34 3.08
CA GLN A 147 17.11 -9.45 2.76
C GLN A 147 18.07 -9.17 3.91
N ARG A 148 17.77 -8.20 4.78
CA ARG A 148 18.69 -7.68 5.80
C ARG A 148 18.54 -8.39 7.16
N ASP A 149 19.29 -7.96 8.17
CA ASP A 149 19.30 -8.51 9.54
C ASP A 149 18.09 -8.10 10.39
N GLU A 150 16.97 -7.75 9.80
CA GLU A 150 15.70 -7.39 10.41
C GLU A 150 14.67 -8.50 10.20
N ARG A 151 13.89 -8.46 9.15
CA ARG A 151 12.89 -9.47 8.79
C ARG A 151 11.89 -9.75 9.91
N LEU A 152 11.33 -8.68 10.46
CA LEU A 152 10.38 -8.70 11.58
C LEU A 152 8.95 -8.43 11.09
N GLY A 153 7.99 -8.90 11.86
CA GLY A 153 6.56 -8.64 11.60
C GLY A 153 6.13 -7.27 12.10
N TRP A 154 6.66 -6.19 11.52
CA TRP A 154 6.32 -4.83 11.91
C TRP A 154 4.83 -4.55 11.69
N THR A 155 4.17 -4.14 12.76
CA THR A 155 2.71 -3.97 12.78
C THR A 155 2.27 -2.71 12.05
N GLY A 156 3.08 -1.65 12.04
CA GLY A 156 2.83 -0.44 11.28
C GLY A 156 2.76 -0.68 9.78
N ASP A 157 3.75 -1.43 9.24
CA ASP A 157 3.76 -1.87 7.84
C ASP A 157 2.51 -2.63 7.48
N LEU A 158 2.14 -3.61 8.32
CA LEU A 158 0.96 -4.42 8.10
C LEU A 158 -0.32 -3.59 8.19
N ALA A 159 -0.43 -2.65 9.13
CA ALA A 159 -1.61 -1.82 9.32
C ALA A 159 -1.95 -1.03 8.06
N VAL A 160 -0.95 -0.36 7.46
CA VAL A 160 -1.17 0.46 6.25
C VAL A 160 -1.41 -0.39 5.00
N TYR A 161 -0.81 -1.58 4.92
CA TYR A 161 -0.88 -2.43 3.74
C TYR A 161 -2.02 -3.47 3.76
N SER A 162 -2.58 -3.79 4.91
CA SER A 162 -3.52 -4.91 5.07
C SER A 162 -4.70 -4.87 4.09
N ARG A 163 -5.28 -3.70 3.81
CA ARG A 163 -6.37 -3.57 2.84
C ARG A 163 -5.95 -3.92 1.41
N THR A 164 -4.76 -3.49 0.97
CA THR A 164 -4.21 -3.86 -0.34
C THR A 164 -4.00 -5.37 -0.43
N SER A 165 -3.39 -5.96 0.60
CA SER A 165 -3.09 -7.39 0.61
C SER A 165 -4.34 -8.26 0.48
N LEU A 166 -5.46 -7.84 1.09
CA LEU A 166 -6.75 -8.53 1.06
C LEU A 166 -7.46 -8.47 -0.31
N TYR A 167 -7.04 -7.57 -1.21
CA TYR A 167 -7.46 -7.59 -2.61
C TYR A 167 -6.61 -8.52 -3.47
N GLN A 168 -5.34 -8.72 -3.13
CA GLN A 168 -4.40 -9.42 -3.99
C GLN A 168 -4.43 -10.93 -3.81
N GLN A 169 -4.62 -11.41 -2.58
CA GLN A 169 -4.62 -12.85 -2.26
C GLN A 169 -5.70 -13.20 -1.23
N ASP A 170 -6.10 -14.46 -1.20
CA ASP A 170 -6.91 -15.01 -0.11
C ASP A 170 -6.04 -15.21 1.14
N LEU A 171 -6.08 -14.23 2.02
CA LEU A 171 -5.25 -14.17 3.23
C LEU A 171 -6.04 -14.49 4.52
N TYR A 172 -7.25 -15.05 4.42
CA TYR A 172 -8.04 -15.33 5.62
C TYR A 172 -7.28 -16.18 6.64
N ALA A 173 -6.71 -17.30 6.22
CA ALA A 173 -5.97 -18.20 7.12
C ALA A 173 -4.71 -17.53 7.70
N PHE A 174 -4.00 -16.75 6.88
CA PHE A 174 -2.83 -15.97 7.30
C PHE A 174 -3.19 -14.97 8.40
N TYR A 175 -4.21 -14.17 8.18
CA TYR A 175 -4.65 -13.16 9.16
C TYR A 175 -5.33 -13.76 10.39
N ALA A 176 -6.02 -14.88 10.25
CA ALA A 176 -6.56 -15.62 11.40
C ALA A 176 -5.43 -16.14 12.32
N LYS A 177 -4.32 -16.58 11.73
CA LYS A 177 -3.10 -16.95 12.48
C LYS A 177 -2.47 -15.72 13.10
N TRP A 178 -2.25 -14.65 12.34
CA TRP A 178 -1.68 -13.40 12.82
C TRP A 178 -2.49 -12.80 13.99
N SER A 179 -3.83 -12.84 13.90
CA SER A 179 -4.69 -12.38 15.00
C SER A 179 -4.45 -13.15 16.31
N ARG A 180 -4.13 -14.45 16.26
CA ARG A 180 -3.76 -15.22 17.45
C ARG A 180 -2.39 -14.81 17.96
N ASP A 181 -1.40 -14.67 17.08
CA ASP A 181 -0.07 -14.18 17.46
C ASP A 181 -0.14 -12.81 18.14
N LEU A 182 -1.03 -11.92 17.66
CA LEU A 182 -1.30 -10.62 18.25
C LEU A 182 -1.86 -10.73 19.67
N LEU A 183 -2.86 -11.62 19.88
CA LEU A 183 -3.44 -11.87 21.21
C LEU A 183 -2.41 -12.41 22.19
N ASP A 184 -1.58 -13.35 21.75
CA ASP A 184 -0.52 -13.97 22.56
C ASP A 184 0.60 -12.98 22.91
N ALA A 185 0.81 -11.97 22.07
CA ALA A 185 1.86 -10.97 22.22
C ALA A 185 1.44 -9.72 23.01
N GLN A 186 0.12 -9.52 23.26
CA GLN A 186 -0.37 -8.36 24.00
C GLN A 186 0.21 -8.31 25.42
N LYS A 187 0.65 -7.12 25.85
CA LYS A 187 1.23 -6.92 27.17
C LYS A 187 0.17 -6.89 28.27
N GLU A 188 0.59 -7.18 29.52
CA GLU A 188 -0.31 -7.16 30.68
C GLU A 188 -1.00 -5.79 30.91
N ASP A 189 -0.36 -4.70 30.52
CA ASP A 189 -0.93 -3.34 30.62
C ASP A 189 -1.93 -3.01 29.49
N GLY A 190 -2.06 -3.89 28.50
CA GLY A 190 -2.94 -3.79 27.35
C GLY A 190 -2.27 -3.30 26.06
N ALA A 191 -0.99 -2.90 26.10
CA ALA A 191 -0.28 -2.45 24.90
C ALA A 191 -0.08 -3.60 23.91
N TYR A 192 -0.26 -3.31 22.61
CA TYR A 192 0.21 -4.20 21.56
C TYR A 192 1.68 -3.93 21.25
N PRO A 193 2.46 -4.98 20.90
CA PRO A 193 3.85 -4.78 20.48
C PRO A 193 3.94 -4.20 19.08
N ASP A 194 5.09 -3.56 18.78
CA ASP A 194 5.36 -2.97 17.46
C ASP A 194 5.72 -4.02 16.41
N THR A 195 5.98 -5.27 16.84
CA THR A 195 6.18 -6.43 15.97
C THR A 195 5.37 -7.64 16.45
N VAL A 196 4.80 -8.40 15.51
CA VAL A 196 4.06 -9.63 15.77
C VAL A 196 4.55 -10.74 14.82
N PRO A 197 5.11 -11.83 15.35
CA PRO A 197 5.36 -12.14 16.78
C PRO A 197 6.28 -11.14 17.46
N TYR A 198 6.11 -10.95 18.77
CA TYR A 198 6.92 -10.02 19.56
C TYR A 198 8.38 -10.48 19.66
N THR A 199 9.29 -9.53 19.49
CA THR A 199 10.72 -9.71 19.79
C THR A 199 11.16 -8.75 20.88
N ILE A 200 12.07 -9.18 21.74
CA ILE A 200 12.53 -8.36 22.88
C ILE A 200 13.25 -7.09 22.46
N THR A 201 13.67 -7.00 21.21
CA THR A 201 14.41 -5.85 20.66
C THR A 201 13.50 -4.74 20.16
N THR A 202 12.19 -4.98 20.05
CA THR A 202 11.21 -4.00 19.58
C THR A 202 10.36 -3.47 20.71
N GLY A 203 9.78 -2.29 20.51
CA GLY A 203 8.91 -1.62 21.46
C GLY A 203 7.50 -2.17 21.54
N SER A 204 6.64 -1.45 22.24
CA SER A 204 5.22 -1.71 22.31
C SER A 204 4.44 -0.43 22.59
N GLY A 205 3.22 -0.36 22.07
CA GLY A 205 2.31 0.75 22.32
C GLY A 205 2.65 2.02 21.54
N ASN A 206 3.45 1.95 20.47
CA ASN A 206 3.69 3.10 19.61
C ASN A 206 2.50 3.34 18.67
N ALA A 207 2.05 4.60 18.61
CA ALA A 207 0.97 4.99 17.71
C ALA A 207 1.36 4.79 16.24
N GLY A 208 0.43 4.30 15.44
CA GLY A 208 0.62 3.89 14.04
C GLY A 208 1.05 2.43 13.89
N TRP A 209 1.68 1.84 14.91
CA TRP A 209 2.11 0.43 14.93
C TRP A 209 1.18 -0.42 15.78
N ALA A 210 1.07 -0.12 17.06
CA ALA A 210 0.19 -0.86 17.98
C ALA A 210 -1.29 -0.80 17.58
N ASP A 211 -1.71 0.26 16.91
CA ASP A 211 -3.09 0.45 16.41
C ASP A 211 -3.49 -0.59 15.35
N ALA A 212 -2.52 -1.32 14.77
CA ALA A 212 -2.79 -2.51 13.94
C ALA A 212 -3.71 -3.52 14.64
N GLY A 213 -3.61 -3.60 15.99
CA GLY A 213 -4.48 -4.44 16.80
C GLY A 213 -5.96 -4.06 16.78
N ILE A 214 -6.26 -2.81 16.42
CA ILE A 214 -7.62 -2.31 16.22
C ILE A 214 -8.04 -2.45 14.75
N PHE A 215 -7.19 -1.99 13.82
CA PHE A 215 -7.56 -1.84 12.42
C PHE A 215 -7.56 -3.15 11.64
N VAL A 216 -6.54 -3.98 11.80
CA VAL A 216 -6.40 -5.20 10.98
C VAL A 216 -7.55 -6.19 11.20
N PRO A 217 -7.98 -6.52 12.46
CA PRO A 217 -9.15 -7.37 12.66
C PRO A 217 -10.44 -6.82 12.04
N TYR A 218 -10.62 -5.50 12.07
CA TYR A 218 -11.77 -4.85 11.45
C TYR A 218 -11.72 -4.96 9.92
N TYR A 219 -10.55 -4.75 9.28
CA TYR A 219 -10.39 -4.87 7.82
C TYR A 219 -10.58 -6.30 7.32
N ILE A 220 -10.16 -7.30 8.11
CA ILE A 220 -10.47 -8.71 7.83
C ILE A 220 -11.99 -8.91 7.82
N TYR A 221 -12.70 -8.34 8.78
CA TYR A 221 -14.15 -8.40 8.81
C TYR A 221 -14.79 -7.71 7.60
N GLU A 222 -14.30 -6.54 7.19
CA GLU A 222 -14.79 -5.84 6.00
C GLU A 222 -14.75 -6.71 4.73
N LYS A 223 -13.79 -7.62 4.62
CA LYS A 223 -13.59 -8.46 3.43
C LYS A 223 -14.19 -9.86 3.54
N TYR A 224 -14.13 -10.47 4.71
CA TYR A 224 -14.56 -11.85 4.91
C TYR A 224 -15.85 -12.03 5.74
N GLY A 225 -16.32 -10.99 6.41
CA GLY A 225 -17.56 -11.01 7.20
C GLY A 225 -17.53 -11.91 8.44
N ASP A 226 -16.36 -12.37 8.88
CA ASP A 226 -16.25 -13.28 10.02
C ASP A 226 -16.37 -12.55 11.37
N LYS A 227 -17.61 -12.48 11.85
CA LYS A 227 -17.92 -11.94 13.18
C LYS A 227 -17.29 -12.72 14.34
N LYS A 228 -16.98 -14.01 14.15
CA LYS A 228 -16.41 -14.84 15.24
C LYS A 228 -14.96 -14.44 15.47
N LEU A 229 -14.18 -14.28 14.39
CA LEU A 229 -12.80 -13.81 14.49
C LEU A 229 -12.75 -12.41 15.10
N LEU A 230 -13.58 -11.47 14.61
CA LEU A 230 -13.66 -10.11 15.14
C LEU A 230 -14.08 -10.11 16.63
N ALA A 231 -15.03 -10.96 17.03
CA ALA A 231 -15.45 -11.08 18.43
C ALA A 231 -14.36 -11.68 19.33
N ALA A 232 -13.52 -12.58 18.79
CA ALA A 232 -12.42 -13.19 19.54
C ALA A 232 -11.31 -12.17 19.86
N THR A 233 -11.10 -11.15 19.03
CA THR A 233 -10.10 -10.07 19.25
C THR A 233 -10.65 -8.92 20.09
N TYR A 234 -11.97 -8.79 20.24
CA TYR A 234 -12.62 -7.60 20.78
C TYR A 234 -12.20 -7.23 22.20
N SER A 235 -12.06 -8.22 23.12
CA SER A 235 -11.62 -7.94 24.50
C SER A 235 -10.17 -7.43 24.57
N SER A 236 -9.32 -7.91 23.68
CA SER A 236 -7.95 -7.44 23.50
C SER A 236 -7.92 -6.00 22.97
N MET A 237 -8.76 -5.69 21.98
CA MET A 237 -8.93 -4.32 21.47
C MET A 237 -9.40 -3.37 22.60
N GLN A 238 -10.33 -3.80 23.46
CA GLN A 238 -10.77 -3.02 24.61
C GLN A 238 -9.63 -2.77 25.62
N ALA A 239 -8.80 -3.78 25.88
CA ALA A 239 -7.63 -3.63 26.75
C ALA A 239 -6.63 -2.60 26.20
N TYR A 240 -6.42 -2.57 24.89
CA TYR A 240 -5.60 -1.52 24.26
C TYR A 240 -6.23 -0.13 24.38
N MET A 241 -7.54 0.02 24.18
CA MET A 241 -8.23 1.30 24.41
C MET A 241 -8.11 1.77 25.89
N ASP A 242 -8.13 0.85 26.84
CA ASP A 242 -7.92 1.16 28.26
C ASP A 242 -6.46 1.55 28.54
N TYR A 243 -5.49 0.96 27.84
CA TYR A 243 -4.09 1.38 27.85
C TYR A 243 -3.94 2.82 27.34
N LEU A 244 -4.52 3.16 26.18
CA LEU A 244 -4.50 4.51 25.62
C LEU A 244 -5.13 5.52 26.55
N GLN A 245 -6.24 5.17 27.20
CA GLN A 245 -6.90 6.02 28.16
C GLN A 245 -6.03 6.33 29.38
N LYS A 246 -5.29 5.34 29.91
CA LYS A 246 -4.36 5.52 31.03
C LYS A 246 -3.16 6.42 30.67
N LYS A 247 -2.72 6.37 29.41
CA LYS A 247 -1.62 7.21 28.89
C LYS A 247 -2.04 8.66 28.63
N SER A 248 -3.33 8.93 28.53
CA SER A 248 -3.86 10.22 28.04
C SER A 248 -4.11 11.23 29.16
N ASP A 249 -3.59 12.44 28.99
CA ASP A 249 -3.91 13.61 29.84
C ASP A 249 -4.71 14.66 29.07
N PHE A 250 -6.03 14.59 29.18
CA PHE A 250 -6.95 15.55 28.55
C PHE A 250 -6.98 16.95 29.22
N ALA A 251 -6.28 17.14 30.34
CA ALA A 251 -6.25 18.43 31.04
C ALA A 251 -5.23 19.41 30.42
N GLY A 252 -4.28 18.92 29.65
CA GLY A 252 -3.29 19.76 28.96
C GLY A 252 -2.03 19.02 28.54
N GLY A 253 -1.98 17.71 28.82
CA GLY A 253 -0.89 16.83 28.39
C GLY A 253 -1.19 16.14 27.06
N GLN A 254 -0.32 15.24 26.65
CA GLN A 254 -0.49 14.39 25.48
C GLN A 254 -1.65 13.40 25.67
N ILE A 255 -2.38 13.08 24.59
CA ILE A 255 -3.37 11.99 24.57
C ILE A 255 -2.97 10.93 23.55
N GLY A 256 -3.39 9.68 23.81
CA GLY A 256 -3.01 8.52 23.00
C GLY A 256 -1.63 7.96 23.37
N ALA A 257 -1.15 7.04 22.59
CA ALA A 257 0.19 6.49 22.69
C ALA A 257 1.21 7.42 22.00
N GLU A 258 2.47 7.32 22.35
CA GLU A 258 3.53 8.09 21.68
C GLU A 258 3.66 7.65 20.21
N ALA A 259 3.73 8.60 19.29
CA ALA A 259 4.00 8.35 17.87
C ALA A 259 5.52 8.43 17.61
N THR A 260 6.28 7.53 18.22
CA THR A 260 7.75 7.51 18.18
C THR A 260 8.28 7.45 16.73
N PHE A 261 7.59 6.72 15.87
CA PHE A 261 7.99 6.57 14.46
C PHE A 261 7.39 7.65 13.55
N GLY A 262 6.41 8.42 14.04
CA GLY A 262 5.77 9.48 13.26
C GLY A 262 5.07 8.95 12.00
N ASP A 263 5.16 9.72 10.91
CA ASP A 263 4.86 9.24 9.55
C ASP A 263 6.17 8.72 8.94
N TRP A 264 6.47 7.44 9.20
CA TRP A 264 7.77 6.81 8.96
C TRP A 264 8.25 7.04 7.54
N LEU A 265 9.49 7.53 7.41
CA LEU A 265 10.15 7.90 6.16
C LEU A 265 9.43 8.97 5.32
N GLY A 266 8.49 9.70 5.90
CA GLY A 266 7.87 10.86 5.26
C GLY A 266 8.87 11.98 5.00
N LEU A 267 8.82 12.56 3.80
CA LEU A 267 9.65 13.72 3.45
C LEU A 267 9.06 15.02 3.99
N GLN A 268 7.75 15.04 4.22
CA GLN A 268 7.07 16.09 4.95
C GLN A 268 6.94 15.68 6.42
N VAL A 269 7.46 16.51 7.31
CA VAL A 269 7.44 16.24 8.76
C VAL A 269 6.03 16.46 9.30
N SER A 270 5.52 15.48 10.04
CA SER A 270 4.29 15.56 10.83
C SER A 270 4.61 15.77 12.31
N ASP A 271 3.72 16.45 13.04
CA ASP A 271 3.87 16.61 14.49
C ASP A 271 3.54 15.29 15.20
N ALA A 272 4.54 14.70 15.87
CA ALA A 272 4.39 13.40 16.54
C ALA A 272 3.33 13.41 17.66
N THR A 273 3.18 14.52 18.40
CA THR A 273 2.18 14.63 19.46
C THR A 273 0.78 14.78 18.89
N PHE A 274 0.67 15.45 17.75
CA PHE A 274 -0.57 15.53 17.02
C PHE A 274 -0.96 14.18 16.40
N LEU A 275 -0.01 13.47 15.80
CA LEU A 275 -0.24 12.11 15.29
C LEU A 275 -0.72 11.16 16.39
N SER A 276 -0.17 11.24 17.61
CA SER A 276 -0.68 10.46 18.76
C SER A 276 -2.17 10.69 19.00
N ALA A 277 -2.60 11.96 19.01
CA ALA A 277 -4.00 12.30 19.21
C ALA A 277 -4.88 11.85 18.03
N LEU A 278 -4.38 11.97 16.79
CA LEU A 278 -5.09 11.54 15.59
C LEU A 278 -5.29 10.01 15.58
N TRP A 279 -4.27 9.23 15.93
CA TRP A 279 -4.37 7.77 16.04
C TRP A 279 -5.37 7.35 17.11
N TYR A 280 -5.34 7.97 18.30
CA TYR A 280 -6.33 7.65 19.34
C TYR A 280 -7.76 7.96 18.89
N GLY A 281 -7.94 9.03 18.09
CA GLY A 281 -9.22 9.34 17.46
C GLY A 281 -9.64 8.30 16.43
N ALA A 282 -8.71 7.87 15.60
CA ALA A 282 -8.92 6.82 14.60
C ALA A 282 -9.27 5.45 15.24
N ASP A 283 -8.62 5.10 16.35
CA ASP A 283 -8.97 3.91 17.14
C ASP A 283 -10.40 3.99 17.69
N ALA A 284 -10.76 5.12 18.28
CA ALA A 284 -12.12 5.32 18.82
C ALA A 284 -13.18 5.18 17.71
N TYR A 285 -12.90 5.73 16.52
CA TYR A 285 -13.75 5.61 15.33
C TYR A 285 -13.88 4.16 14.86
N CYS A 286 -12.78 3.41 14.79
CA CYS A 286 -12.78 2.00 14.38
C CYS A 286 -13.49 1.11 15.42
N MET A 287 -13.27 1.38 16.72
CA MET A 287 -13.92 0.66 17.82
C MET A 287 -15.43 0.88 17.87
N GLU A 288 -15.91 2.08 17.53
CA GLU A 288 -17.34 2.33 17.38
C GLU A 288 -17.95 1.42 16.31
N LYS A 289 -17.33 1.37 15.12
CA LYS A 289 -17.78 0.53 14.01
C LYS A 289 -17.73 -0.96 14.38
N THR A 290 -16.64 -1.39 15.01
CA THR A 290 -16.48 -2.76 15.49
C THR A 290 -17.57 -3.14 16.50
N ALA A 291 -17.86 -2.27 17.46
CA ALA A 291 -18.92 -2.47 18.45
C ALA A 291 -20.32 -2.56 17.78
N ALA A 292 -20.58 -1.73 16.76
CA ALA A 292 -21.82 -1.77 16.00
C ALA A 292 -22.00 -3.11 15.26
N VAL A 293 -20.97 -3.58 14.57
CA VAL A 293 -20.93 -4.90 13.92
C VAL A 293 -21.23 -6.02 14.90
N LEU A 294 -20.64 -5.95 16.10
CA LEU A 294 -20.83 -6.93 17.19
C LEU A 294 -22.11 -6.71 18.00
N GLN A 295 -22.93 -5.71 17.63
CA GLN A 295 -24.20 -5.37 18.28
C GLN A 295 -24.06 -4.99 19.77
N LYS A 296 -22.95 -4.38 20.15
CA LYS A 296 -22.62 -3.95 21.52
C LYS A 296 -23.01 -2.47 21.71
N GLN A 297 -24.30 -2.19 21.85
CA GLN A 297 -24.82 -0.79 21.83
C GLN A 297 -24.24 0.12 22.93
N THR A 298 -23.95 -0.41 24.10
CA THR A 298 -23.29 0.35 25.19
C THR A 298 -21.89 0.80 24.78
N ASP A 299 -21.14 -0.07 24.09
CA ASP A 299 -19.79 0.23 23.63
C ASP A 299 -19.81 1.19 22.43
N VAL A 300 -20.82 1.09 21.54
CA VAL A 300 -21.04 2.10 20.48
C VAL A 300 -21.13 3.48 21.11
N ALA A 301 -22.02 3.68 22.09
CA ALA A 301 -22.17 4.97 22.76
C ALA A 301 -20.90 5.40 23.52
N LYS A 302 -20.16 4.44 24.13
CA LYS A 302 -18.86 4.69 24.79
C LYS A 302 -17.85 5.28 23.80
N TYR A 303 -17.67 4.64 22.64
CA TYR A 303 -16.64 5.04 21.68
C TYR A 303 -17.03 6.28 20.88
N GLN A 304 -18.31 6.50 20.57
CA GLN A 304 -18.81 7.76 20.03
C GLN A 304 -18.49 8.94 20.96
N LYS A 305 -18.76 8.78 22.25
CA LYS A 305 -18.45 9.80 23.25
C LYS A 305 -16.94 10.04 23.36
N LEU A 306 -16.13 8.99 23.29
CA LEU A 306 -14.68 9.11 23.34
C LEU A 306 -14.16 9.83 22.08
N HIS A 307 -14.60 9.43 20.90
CA HIS A 307 -14.23 10.05 19.63
C HIS A 307 -14.54 11.56 19.64
N LYS A 308 -15.75 11.93 20.08
CA LYS A 308 -16.13 13.35 20.22
C LYS A 308 -15.28 14.09 21.25
N LYS A 309 -14.90 13.45 22.36
CA LYS A 309 -14.00 14.02 23.37
C LYS A 309 -12.61 14.29 22.77
N ILE A 310 -12.09 13.36 21.99
CA ILE A 310 -10.80 13.49 21.30
C ILE A 310 -10.87 14.60 20.24
N GLN A 311 -11.91 14.63 19.42
CA GLN A 311 -12.14 15.69 18.45
C GLN A 311 -12.10 17.08 19.12
N ASN A 312 -12.84 17.27 20.23
CA ASN A 312 -12.85 18.54 20.97
C ASN A 312 -11.47 18.88 21.57
N TYR A 313 -10.72 17.86 22.01
CA TYR A 313 -9.36 18.06 22.50
C TYR A 313 -8.43 18.53 21.36
N ILE A 314 -8.47 17.87 20.19
CA ILE A 314 -7.71 18.21 18.99
C ILE A 314 -7.99 19.65 18.57
N TYR A 315 -9.25 20.03 18.47
CA TYR A 315 -9.65 21.40 18.10
C TYR A 315 -9.07 22.47 19.01
N ARG A 316 -9.12 22.23 20.32
CA ARG A 316 -8.63 23.19 21.32
C ARG A 316 -7.11 23.24 21.38
N THR A 317 -6.45 22.07 21.34
CA THR A 317 -5.02 21.96 21.61
C THR A 317 -4.17 22.30 20.38
N TYR A 318 -4.66 21.95 19.20
CA TYR A 318 -3.94 22.16 17.94
C TYR A 318 -4.57 23.27 17.07
N GLU A 319 -5.48 24.05 17.62
CA GLU A 319 -6.08 25.23 16.96
C GLU A 319 -6.58 24.93 15.54
N ILE A 320 -7.33 23.82 15.37
CA ILE A 320 -7.66 23.29 14.04
C ILE A 320 -8.39 24.31 13.18
N ALA A 321 -9.43 24.98 13.73
CA ALA A 321 -10.22 25.95 12.98
C ALA A 321 -9.36 27.14 12.52
N GLU A 322 -8.53 27.67 13.42
CA GLU A 322 -7.64 28.79 13.15
C GLU A 322 -6.56 28.43 12.13
N ARG A 323 -6.01 27.22 12.19
CA ARG A 323 -5.02 26.72 11.22
C ARG A 323 -5.63 26.57 9.84
N LEU A 324 -6.85 26.06 9.73
CA LEU A 324 -7.57 25.93 8.45
C LEU A 324 -7.94 27.28 7.83
N GLU A 325 -8.13 28.34 8.65
CA GLU A 325 -8.39 29.70 8.17
C GLU A 325 -7.15 30.43 7.65
N ARG A 326 -5.96 30.09 8.17
CA ARG A 326 -4.72 30.82 7.83
C ARG A 326 -4.26 30.61 6.41
N THR A 327 -4.75 29.57 5.73
CA THR A 327 -4.32 29.20 4.35
C THR A 327 -2.80 29.09 4.17
N VAL A 328 -2.04 28.92 5.25
CA VAL A 328 -0.60 28.75 5.23
C VAL A 328 -0.30 27.25 5.17
N GLU A 329 0.23 26.82 4.06
CA GLU A 329 0.47 25.41 3.71
C GLU A 329 1.47 24.67 4.64
N LYS A 330 2.08 25.34 5.58
CA LYS A 330 2.95 24.75 6.60
C LYS A 330 2.20 24.36 7.88
N ASP A 331 0.91 24.66 7.96
CA ASP A 331 0.14 24.41 9.17
C ASP A 331 -0.21 22.93 9.36
N PHE A 332 -0.34 22.15 8.27
CA PHE A 332 -0.59 20.69 8.33
C PHE A 332 0.28 19.93 7.33
N SER A 333 0.73 18.75 7.71
CA SER A 333 1.24 17.77 6.75
C SER A 333 0.08 17.14 5.96
N GLN A 334 0.39 16.56 4.77
CA GLN A 334 -0.60 15.79 4.01
C GLN A 334 -1.15 14.63 4.83
N THR A 335 -0.32 13.98 5.63
CA THR A 335 -0.70 12.86 6.51
C THR A 335 -1.68 13.29 7.59
N GLU A 336 -1.42 14.42 8.24
CA GLU A 336 -2.34 14.99 9.25
C GLU A 336 -3.72 15.32 8.65
N LEU A 337 -3.74 15.95 7.47
CA LEU A 337 -5.00 16.23 6.75
C LEU A 337 -5.74 14.95 6.37
N CYS A 338 -5.03 13.95 5.85
CA CYS A 338 -5.62 12.65 5.53
C CYS A 338 -6.26 11.98 6.75
N MET A 339 -5.57 11.96 7.89
CA MET A 339 -6.11 11.37 9.11
C MET A 339 -7.33 12.13 9.65
N LEU A 340 -7.28 13.47 9.64
CA LEU A 340 -8.43 14.31 10.01
C LEU A 340 -9.67 14.01 9.16
N LEU A 341 -9.48 13.83 7.84
CA LEU A 341 -10.56 13.58 6.88
C LEU A 341 -11.09 12.14 6.95
N GLN A 342 -10.21 11.14 7.03
CA GLN A 342 -10.59 9.72 6.93
C GLN A 342 -11.22 9.17 8.21
N TYR A 343 -10.87 9.73 9.37
CA TYR A 343 -11.34 9.25 10.66
C TYR A 343 -12.37 10.19 11.33
N ASP A 344 -12.99 11.06 10.53
CA ASP A 344 -14.07 11.97 10.95
C ASP A 344 -13.70 12.84 12.18
N LEU A 345 -12.44 13.33 12.19
CA LEU A 345 -11.92 14.16 13.27
C LEU A 345 -12.15 15.66 13.07
N LEU A 346 -12.80 16.05 11.98
CA LEU A 346 -13.17 17.43 11.66
C LEU A 346 -14.61 17.73 12.05
N GLN A 347 -14.86 19.01 12.40
CA GLN A 347 -16.24 19.53 12.45
C GLN A 347 -16.73 19.73 11.01
N GLU A 348 -18.05 19.61 10.81
CA GLU A 348 -18.68 19.65 9.49
C GLU A 348 -18.26 20.89 8.67
N ASN A 349 -18.25 22.06 9.30
CA ASN A 349 -17.92 23.34 8.64
C ASN A 349 -16.45 23.46 8.19
N ASP A 350 -15.55 22.62 8.70
CA ASP A 350 -14.12 22.69 8.43
C ASP A 350 -13.65 21.61 7.45
N ARG A 351 -14.53 20.64 7.14
CA ARG A 351 -14.20 19.51 6.27
C ARG A 351 -13.81 19.96 4.86
N GLU A 352 -14.60 20.85 4.26
CA GLU A 352 -14.33 21.39 2.91
C GLU A 352 -12.99 22.16 2.86
N LYS A 353 -12.69 22.95 3.90
CA LYS A 353 -11.41 23.68 3.98
C LYS A 353 -10.21 22.71 4.03
N ALA A 354 -10.31 21.66 4.85
CA ALA A 354 -9.27 20.64 4.93
C ALA A 354 -9.07 19.90 3.60
N GLN A 355 -10.16 19.61 2.88
CA GLN A 355 -10.13 19.01 1.54
C GLN A 355 -9.40 19.92 0.54
N GLN A 356 -9.76 21.21 0.50
CA GLN A 356 -9.11 22.18 -0.37
C GLN A 356 -7.63 22.36 -0.03
N MET A 357 -7.28 22.39 1.26
CA MET A 357 -5.89 22.47 1.72
C MET A 357 -5.07 21.25 1.30
N LEU A 358 -5.64 20.03 1.37
CA LEU A 358 -4.99 18.81 0.91
C LEU A 358 -4.73 18.84 -0.59
N LEU A 359 -5.73 19.22 -1.39
CA LEU A 359 -5.59 19.35 -2.85
C LEU A 359 -4.49 20.36 -3.22
N ALA A 360 -4.53 21.55 -2.60
CA ALA A 360 -3.52 22.60 -2.83
C ALA A 360 -2.10 22.13 -2.40
N SER A 361 -1.99 21.40 -1.29
CA SER A 361 -0.70 20.86 -0.83
C SER A 361 -0.10 19.85 -1.81
N VAL A 362 -0.91 18.96 -2.37
CA VAL A 362 -0.43 17.96 -3.35
C VAL A 362 -0.02 18.64 -4.66
N GLU A 363 -0.81 19.59 -5.15
CA GLU A 363 -0.48 20.37 -6.36
C GLU A 363 0.82 21.17 -6.18
N LYS A 364 0.98 21.86 -5.06
CA LYS A 364 2.21 22.62 -4.74
C LYS A 364 3.45 21.73 -4.67
N ASN A 365 3.31 20.52 -4.17
CA ASN A 365 4.39 19.53 -4.17
C ASN A 365 4.57 18.87 -5.56
N GLU A 366 3.93 19.42 -6.61
CA GLU A 366 4.02 18.95 -7.99
C GLU A 366 3.66 17.47 -8.15
N TYR A 367 2.71 16.98 -7.34
CA TYR A 367 2.29 15.57 -7.33
C TYR A 367 3.44 14.61 -7.03
N ARG A 368 4.36 14.98 -6.13
CA ARG A 368 5.41 14.11 -5.60
C ARG A 368 4.93 13.41 -4.34
N LEU A 369 5.41 12.18 -4.12
CA LEU A 369 5.10 11.42 -2.91
C LEU A 369 5.94 11.93 -1.74
N VAL A 370 5.35 12.76 -0.89
CA VAL A 370 6.04 13.37 0.27
C VAL A 370 5.57 12.79 1.60
N THR A 371 4.53 11.96 1.59
CA THR A 371 4.05 11.24 2.76
C THR A 371 4.95 10.06 3.12
N GLY A 372 4.96 9.69 4.40
CA GLY A 372 5.53 8.43 4.86
C GLY A 372 4.51 7.28 4.79
N PHE A 373 4.74 6.21 5.55
CA PHE A 373 3.92 4.99 5.51
C PHE A 373 2.45 5.28 5.80
N VAL A 374 2.16 6.05 6.85
CA VAL A 374 0.80 6.36 7.29
C VAL A 374 0.05 7.15 6.23
N GLY A 375 0.64 8.26 5.80
CA GLY A 375 -0.01 9.14 4.82
C GLY A 375 -0.19 8.48 3.46
N THR A 376 0.78 7.67 3.01
CA THR A 376 0.74 6.94 1.74
C THR A 376 -0.45 5.97 1.66
N GLY A 377 -0.81 5.34 2.79
CA GLY A 377 -1.99 4.47 2.87
C GLY A 377 -3.33 5.20 2.75
N LEU A 378 -3.35 6.51 2.94
CA LEU A 378 -4.57 7.32 3.01
C LEU A 378 -4.73 8.32 1.86
N ILE A 379 -3.61 8.78 1.26
CA ILE A 379 -3.59 9.98 0.40
C ILE A 379 -4.48 9.88 -0.83
N LEU A 380 -4.39 8.79 -1.61
CA LEU A 380 -5.16 8.67 -2.86
C LEU A 380 -6.67 8.62 -2.60
N ARG A 381 -7.07 7.92 -1.54
CA ARG A 381 -8.47 7.87 -1.12
C ARG A 381 -8.94 9.23 -0.61
N SER A 382 -8.14 9.90 0.22
CA SER A 382 -8.48 11.23 0.75
C SER A 382 -8.65 12.28 -0.35
N LEU A 383 -7.79 12.24 -1.38
CA LEU A 383 -7.93 13.10 -2.56
C LEU A 383 -9.22 12.79 -3.33
N THR A 384 -9.54 11.51 -3.53
CA THR A 384 -10.76 11.10 -4.24
C THR A 384 -12.01 11.52 -3.48
N ASP A 385 -12.06 11.29 -2.16
CA ASP A 385 -13.17 11.68 -1.28
C ASP A 385 -13.32 13.22 -1.18
N ALA A 386 -12.24 13.97 -1.45
CA ALA A 386 -12.23 15.43 -1.55
C ALA A 386 -12.70 15.96 -2.94
N GLY A 387 -13.15 15.11 -3.84
CA GLY A 387 -13.51 15.49 -5.21
C GLY A 387 -12.30 15.69 -6.14
N GLY A 388 -11.08 15.41 -5.66
CA GLY A 388 -9.82 15.57 -6.40
C GLY A 388 -9.31 14.26 -7.01
N ALA A 389 -10.16 13.45 -7.62
CA ALA A 389 -9.76 12.18 -8.22
C ALA A 389 -8.66 12.36 -9.28
N GLN A 390 -8.68 13.45 -10.04
CA GLN A 390 -7.62 13.74 -11.00
C GLN A 390 -6.27 14.04 -10.34
N SER A 391 -6.28 14.68 -9.16
CA SER A 391 -5.07 14.85 -8.35
C SER A 391 -4.52 13.52 -7.83
N ALA A 392 -5.40 12.56 -7.49
CA ALA A 392 -4.98 11.21 -7.12
C ALA A 392 -4.33 10.47 -8.30
N TYR A 393 -4.89 10.56 -9.50
CA TYR A 393 -4.28 10.02 -10.72
C TYR A 393 -2.90 10.64 -11.00
N ARG A 394 -2.80 11.98 -10.96
CA ARG A 394 -1.53 12.69 -11.21
C ARG A 394 -0.47 12.33 -10.17
N LEU A 395 -0.84 12.14 -8.92
CA LEU A 395 0.08 11.69 -7.86
C LEU A 395 0.55 10.26 -8.10
N LEU A 396 -0.37 9.32 -8.39
CA LEU A 396 -0.04 7.91 -8.63
C LEU A 396 0.85 7.74 -9.86
N LEU A 397 0.57 8.49 -10.92
CA LEU A 397 1.26 8.40 -12.21
C LEU A 397 2.39 9.43 -12.38
N SER A 398 2.77 10.10 -11.30
CA SER A 398 3.91 11.01 -11.30
C SER A 398 5.21 10.24 -11.53
N GLU A 399 6.02 10.71 -12.49
CA GLU A 399 7.38 10.23 -12.74
C GLU A 399 8.43 11.12 -12.06
N LYS A 400 8.00 12.21 -11.42
CA LYS A 400 8.87 13.14 -10.72
C LYS A 400 9.27 12.54 -9.38
N LYS A 401 10.57 12.42 -9.12
CA LYS A 401 11.07 11.95 -7.83
C LYS A 401 10.75 12.92 -6.68
N PRO A 402 10.41 12.43 -5.50
CA PRO A 402 10.10 11.03 -5.20
C PRO A 402 8.70 10.64 -5.69
N SER A 403 8.56 9.46 -6.28
CA SER A 403 7.27 8.90 -6.71
C SER A 403 7.35 7.39 -6.93
N TRP A 404 6.21 6.72 -7.04
CA TRP A 404 6.17 5.28 -7.35
C TRP A 404 6.73 4.97 -8.75
N LEU A 405 6.38 5.77 -9.77
CA LEU A 405 6.81 5.50 -11.13
C LEU A 405 8.28 5.84 -11.36
N TYR A 406 8.85 6.74 -10.55
CA TYR A 406 10.30 6.97 -10.59
C TYR A 406 11.07 5.68 -10.26
N SER A 407 10.67 4.93 -9.23
CA SER A 407 11.32 3.65 -8.92
C SER A 407 11.17 2.62 -10.05
N VAL A 408 10.02 2.62 -10.73
CA VAL A 408 9.79 1.76 -11.92
C VAL A 408 10.75 2.14 -13.05
N ASP A 409 10.96 3.42 -13.31
CA ASP A 409 11.91 3.93 -14.31
C ASP A 409 13.35 3.57 -13.98
N GLN A 410 13.68 3.43 -12.69
CA GLN A 410 14.98 2.93 -12.23
C GLN A 410 15.08 1.39 -12.25
N GLY A 411 14.14 0.70 -12.89
CA GLY A 411 14.15 -0.75 -13.06
C GLY A 411 13.73 -1.55 -11.84
N ALA A 412 12.99 -0.93 -10.90
CA ALA A 412 12.42 -1.63 -9.75
C ALA A 412 11.50 -2.77 -10.19
N THR A 413 11.65 -3.91 -9.53
CA THR A 413 10.82 -5.11 -9.72
C THR A 413 10.02 -5.48 -8.47
N THR A 414 10.18 -4.67 -7.43
CA THR A 414 9.52 -4.72 -6.11
C THR A 414 9.28 -3.30 -5.63
N ILE A 415 8.48 -3.13 -4.60
CA ILE A 415 8.29 -1.83 -3.93
C ILE A 415 9.50 -1.53 -3.05
N TRP A 416 10.02 -0.32 -3.15
CA TRP A 416 11.12 0.17 -2.32
C TRP A 416 10.60 0.72 -0.99
N GLU A 417 11.39 0.58 0.07
CA GLU A 417 11.08 1.13 1.40
C GLU A 417 10.93 2.65 1.36
N ARG A 418 11.80 3.31 0.61
CA ARG A 418 11.78 4.75 0.38
C ARG A 418 11.59 5.04 -1.10
N PRO A 419 10.76 6.03 -1.48
CA PRO A 419 10.67 6.44 -2.88
C PRO A 419 11.99 7.00 -3.46
N ASP A 420 12.92 7.39 -2.59
CA ASP A 420 14.26 7.92 -2.89
C ASP A 420 15.40 6.96 -2.52
N SER A 421 15.13 5.66 -2.39
CA SER A 421 16.14 4.61 -2.07
C SER A 421 17.36 4.65 -2.98
N TYR A 422 17.14 4.96 -4.25
CA TYR A 422 18.16 5.22 -5.25
C TYR A 422 17.74 6.39 -6.13
N THR A 423 18.69 7.28 -6.48
CA THR A 423 18.47 8.34 -7.46
C THR A 423 19.63 8.42 -8.45
N GLU A 424 19.33 8.77 -9.70
CA GLU A 424 20.37 8.96 -10.73
C GLU A 424 21.42 10.00 -10.33
N GLU A 425 21.01 11.02 -9.57
CA GLU A 425 21.90 12.13 -9.17
C GLU A 425 22.78 11.78 -7.97
N SER A 426 22.18 11.13 -6.93
CA SER A 426 22.86 10.92 -5.64
C SER A 426 23.28 9.47 -5.40
N GLY A 427 22.83 8.53 -6.26
CA GLY A 427 23.05 7.10 -6.06
C GLY A 427 22.18 6.53 -4.95
N PHE A 428 22.72 5.58 -4.20
CA PHE A 428 22.01 4.92 -3.10
C PHE A 428 21.86 5.83 -1.89
N SER A 429 20.69 5.75 -1.24
CA SER A 429 20.52 6.39 0.06
C SER A 429 21.55 5.85 1.05
N LYS A 430 22.20 6.77 1.77
CA LYS A 430 23.16 6.42 2.84
C LYS A 430 22.48 6.07 4.16
N ASP A 431 21.16 6.10 4.19
CA ASP A 431 20.36 5.69 5.32
C ASP A 431 20.33 4.15 5.41
N GLU A 432 20.49 3.61 6.62
CA GLU A 432 20.41 2.16 6.88
C GLU A 432 19.01 1.59 6.60
N MET A 433 17.96 2.44 6.56
CA MET A 433 16.60 2.10 6.17
C MET A 433 16.45 2.17 4.65
N ASN A 434 17.03 1.20 3.95
CA ASN A 434 17.08 1.18 2.50
C ASN A 434 16.90 -0.23 1.92
N SER A 435 15.73 -0.82 2.13
CA SER A 435 15.32 -2.07 1.47
C SER A 435 14.75 -1.77 0.08
N PHE A 436 15.12 -2.60 -0.91
CA PHE A 436 14.54 -2.55 -2.25
C PHE A 436 13.36 -3.52 -2.42
N ASP A 437 12.94 -4.19 -1.33
CA ASP A 437 11.75 -5.04 -1.29
C ASP A 437 11.01 -4.87 0.04
N HIS A 438 10.06 -3.92 0.06
CA HIS A 438 9.36 -3.50 1.26
C HIS A 438 7.92 -3.10 0.89
N TYR A 439 6.93 -3.89 1.28
CA TYR A 439 5.58 -3.79 0.73
C TYR A 439 4.77 -2.56 1.13
N ASN A 440 5.12 -1.86 2.21
CA ASN A 440 4.31 -0.79 2.82
C ASN A 440 3.84 0.30 1.84
N ASN A 441 4.72 0.87 1.01
CA ASN A 441 4.36 1.88 0.01
C ASN A 441 3.46 1.34 -1.12
N GLY A 442 3.33 0.03 -1.25
CA GLY A 442 2.35 -0.65 -2.11
C GLY A 442 0.91 -0.53 -1.61
N CYS A 443 0.68 0.01 -0.39
CA CYS A 443 -0.66 0.26 0.16
C CYS A 443 -1.54 1.12 -0.75
N ALA A 444 -0.96 1.97 -1.58
CA ALA A 444 -1.67 2.75 -2.59
C ALA A 444 -2.42 1.89 -3.63
N MET A 445 -2.04 0.62 -3.80
CA MET A 445 -2.69 -0.26 -4.79
C MET A 445 -4.12 -0.67 -4.40
N GLN A 446 -4.55 -0.48 -3.16
CA GLN A 446 -5.97 -0.53 -2.80
C GLN A 446 -6.80 0.39 -3.70
N TRP A 447 -6.28 1.58 -4.02
CA TRP A 447 -6.95 2.58 -4.84
C TRP A 447 -7.18 2.12 -6.29
N ILE A 448 -6.32 1.26 -6.83
CA ILE A 448 -6.55 0.63 -8.15
C ILE A 448 -7.86 -0.15 -8.14
N TYR A 449 -8.09 -0.98 -7.13
CA TYR A 449 -9.32 -1.75 -7.02
C TYR A 449 -10.52 -0.87 -6.72
N GLU A 450 -10.41 0.03 -5.74
CA GLU A 450 -11.53 0.78 -5.20
C GLU A 450 -11.91 2.02 -6.03
N SER A 451 -10.99 2.52 -6.87
CA SER A 451 -11.23 3.72 -7.67
C SER A 451 -11.01 3.50 -9.16
N ILE A 452 -9.88 2.97 -9.63
CA ILE A 452 -9.69 2.73 -11.08
C ILE A 452 -10.70 1.71 -11.59
N LEU A 453 -10.81 0.55 -10.93
CA LEU A 453 -11.83 -0.46 -11.24
C LEU A 453 -13.17 -0.14 -10.58
N GLY A 454 -13.17 0.65 -9.51
CA GLY A 454 -14.36 0.99 -8.74
C GLY A 454 -14.91 -0.16 -7.90
N ILE A 455 -14.19 -1.28 -7.74
CA ILE A 455 -14.65 -2.46 -7.01
C ILE A 455 -14.44 -2.25 -5.51
N ARG A 456 -15.52 -2.08 -4.75
CA ARG A 456 -15.49 -2.02 -3.29
C ARG A 456 -16.33 -3.14 -2.71
N VAL A 457 -15.73 -3.94 -1.86
CA VAL A 457 -16.40 -4.95 -1.05
C VAL A 457 -16.21 -4.60 0.42
N ASP A 458 -17.32 -4.27 1.08
CA ASP A 458 -17.36 -3.88 2.50
C ASP A 458 -18.55 -4.54 3.19
N LEU A 459 -18.29 -5.60 3.94
CA LEU A 459 -19.30 -6.38 4.66
C LEU A 459 -19.71 -5.74 5.99
N ALA A 460 -19.05 -4.65 6.39
CA ALA A 460 -19.45 -3.81 7.51
C ALA A 460 -20.46 -2.73 7.10
N GLY A 461 -20.50 -2.39 5.81
CA GLY A 461 -21.39 -1.38 5.25
C GLY A 461 -22.80 -1.88 4.93
N GLU A 462 -23.71 -0.96 4.67
CA GLU A 462 -25.09 -1.26 4.26
C GLU A 462 -25.19 -1.86 2.85
N GLN A 463 -24.19 -1.57 2.02
CA GLN A 463 -24.11 -2.03 0.64
C GLN A 463 -22.81 -2.84 0.43
N PRO A 464 -22.90 -4.19 0.51
CA PRO A 464 -21.72 -5.06 0.50
C PRO A 464 -20.86 -4.96 -0.76
N ILE A 465 -21.46 -4.72 -1.93
CA ILE A 465 -20.74 -4.60 -3.20
C ILE A 465 -21.12 -3.27 -3.85
N THR A 466 -20.12 -2.43 -4.08
CA THR A 466 -20.26 -1.20 -4.86
C THR A 466 -19.31 -1.23 -6.04
N ILE A 467 -19.78 -0.79 -7.22
CA ILE A 467 -18.98 -0.65 -8.44
C ILE A 467 -19.13 0.80 -8.91
N ALA A 468 -18.07 1.58 -8.68
CA ALA A 468 -18.05 3.02 -8.95
C ALA A 468 -16.65 3.44 -9.47
N PRO A 469 -16.30 3.10 -10.71
CA PRO A 469 -15.03 3.48 -11.29
C PRO A 469 -14.94 5.00 -11.46
N VAL A 470 -13.76 5.54 -11.19
CA VAL A 470 -13.41 6.93 -11.45
C VAL A 470 -12.43 6.93 -12.61
N LEU A 471 -12.73 7.65 -13.69
CA LEU A 471 -11.90 7.68 -14.87
C LEU A 471 -10.94 8.89 -14.85
N PRO A 472 -9.74 8.75 -15.44
CA PRO A 472 -8.81 9.87 -15.56
C PRO A 472 -9.30 10.90 -16.61
N ASP A 473 -8.79 12.13 -16.51
CA ASP A 473 -8.93 13.14 -17.55
C ASP A 473 -7.85 12.97 -18.64
N GLU A 474 -7.91 13.82 -19.67
CA GLU A 474 -6.99 13.80 -20.81
C GLU A 474 -5.53 14.13 -20.46
N THR A 475 -5.25 14.58 -19.24
CA THR A 475 -3.88 14.90 -18.79
C THR A 475 -3.11 13.67 -18.34
N VAL A 476 -3.79 12.51 -18.24
CA VAL A 476 -3.26 11.24 -17.74
C VAL A 476 -3.23 10.21 -18.88
N ALA A 477 -2.09 9.59 -19.11
CA ALA A 477 -1.92 8.56 -20.14
C ALA A 477 -2.45 7.20 -19.65
N LEU A 478 -3.78 7.08 -19.56
CA LEU A 478 -4.50 5.86 -19.20
C LEU A 478 -5.87 5.91 -19.87
N THR A 479 -6.12 5.06 -20.85
CA THR A 479 -7.37 5.08 -21.62
C THR A 479 -8.20 3.81 -21.48
N GLU A 480 -7.61 2.73 -20.95
CA GLU A 480 -8.35 1.51 -20.64
C GLU A 480 -7.78 0.81 -19.41
N ALA A 481 -8.68 0.23 -18.63
CA ALA A 481 -8.31 -0.67 -17.54
C ALA A 481 -9.35 -1.77 -17.36
N ALA A 482 -8.90 -2.93 -16.93
CA ALA A 482 -9.74 -4.06 -16.58
C ALA A 482 -9.14 -4.83 -15.41
N GLY A 483 -10.00 -5.49 -14.64
CA GLY A 483 -9.53 -6.32 -13.55
C GLY A 483 -10.68 -7.01 -12.83
N SER A 484 -10.32 -7.80 -11.83
CA SER A 484 -11.28 -8.55 -11.04
C SER A 484 -10.89 -8.61 -9.56
N TYR A 485 -11.89 -8.91 -8.74
CA TYR A 485 -11.71 -9.29 -7.35
C TYR A 485 -12.59 -10.49 -7.01
N HIS A 486 -11.97 -11.57 -6.58
CA HIS A 486 -12.66 -12.77 -6.11
C HIS A 486 -12.99 -12.64 -4.63
N SER A 487 -14.17 -12.13 -4.33
CA SER A 487 -14.70 -11.98 -2.96
C SER A 487 -15.31 -13.29 -2.44
N ILE A 488 -15.71 -13.30 -1.15
CA ILE A 488 -16.49 -14.43 -0.58
C ILE A 488 -17.82 -14.69 -1.31
N TYR A 489 -18.29 -13.74 -2.10
CA TYR A 489 -19.50 -13.85 -2.91
C TYR A 489 -19.24 -14.36 -4.34
N GLY A 490 -17.99 -14.54 -4.72
CA GLY A 490 -17.55 -14.88 -6.07
C GLY A 490 -16.83 -13.73 -6.75
N GLU A 491 -16.51 -13.92 -8.02
CA GLU A 491 -15.69 -13.01 -8.81
C GLU A 491 -16.49 -11.82 -9.31
N ILE A 492 -15.99 -10.60 -9.05
CA ILE A 492 -16.48 -9.33 -9.56
C ILE A 492 -15.48 -8.86 -10.61
N LYS A 493 -15.95 -8.54 -11.84
CA LYS A 493 -15.09 -8.01 -12.90
C LYS A 493 -15.56 -6.64 -13.33
N VAL A 494 -14.60 -5.76 -13.59
CA VAL A 494 -14.84 -4.44 -14.18
C VAL A 494 -13.81 -4.18 -15.25
N GLY A 495 -14.26 -3.73 -16.40
CA GLY A 495 -13.41 -3.19 -17.45
C GLY A 495 -14.02 -1.94 -18.03
N TRP A 496 -13.21 -0.98 -18.37
CA TRP A 496 -13.62 0.24 -19.06
C TRP A 496 -12.59 0.65 -20.11
N LYS A 497 -13.10 1.34 -21.13
CA LYS A 497 -12.30 1.89 -22.23
C LYS A 497 -12.87 3.23 -22.65
N MET A 498 -11.98 4.24 -22.76
CA MET A 498 -12.31 5.57 -23.24
C MET A 498 -12.00 5.69 -24.75
N ASN A 499 -12.88 6.37 -25.46
CA ASN A 499 -12.73 6.65 -26.88
C ASN A 499 -13.04 8.13 -27.15
N ASP A 500 -12.11 8.84 -27.78
CA ASP A 500 -12.36 10.21 -28.22
C ASP A 500 -13.17 10.21 -29.50
N ARG A 501 -14.33 10.89 -29.49
CA ARG A 501 -15.10 11.16 -30.69
C ARG A 501 -15.09 12.63 -31.04
N ASN A 502 -14.57 12.97 -32.22
CA ASN A 502 -14.73 14.30 -32.81
C ASN A 502 -16.17 14.49 -33.32
N ILE A 503 -16.99 15.26 -32.62
CA ILE A 503 -18.34 15.61 -33.06
C ILE A 503 -18.27 16.65 -34.19
N ARG A 504 -17.85 16.25 -35.37
CA ARG A 504 -17.92 17.13 -36.56
C ARG A 504 -19.07 16.84 -37.52
N LYS A 505 -19.91 15.80 -37.32
CA LYS A 505 -20.87 15.41 -38.39
C LYS A 505 -22.21 14.77 -38.02
N GLU A 506 -22.71 14.74 -36.82
CA GLU A 506 -24.06 14.16 -36.57
C GLU A 506 -24.96 15.01 -35.65
N VAL A 507 -25.12 16.30 -35.95
CA VAL A 507 -26.23 17.08 -35.40
C VAL A 507 -27.42 16.96 -36.37
N ASN A 508 -28.09 15.84 -36.37
CA ASN A 508 -29.46 15.74 -36.82
C ASN A 508 -30.11 14.52 -36.15
N LYS A 509 -30.65 14.74 -34.98
CA LYS A 509 -31.87 14.25 -34.36
C LYS A 509 -31.75 14.17 -32.85
N SER A 510 -32.48 15.08 -32.20
CA SER A 510 -32.96 14.99 -30.81
C SER A 510 -31.93 14.97 -29.67
N VAL A 511 -31.23 16.06 -29.43
CA VAL A 511 -31.13 16.67 -28.07
C VAL A 511 -30.67 18.11 -28.27
N ASP A 512 -31.45 19.06 -27.77
CA ASP A 512 -31.21 20.50 -27.88
C ASP A 512 -30.19 20.93 -26.80
N ILE A 513 -28.90 20.88 -27.10
CA ILE A 513 -27.86 21.47 -26.25
C ILE A 513 -27.42 22.77 -26.90
N ARG A 514 -28.06 23.87 -26.49
CA ARG A 514 -27.67 25.24 -26.91
C ARG A 514 -26.62 25.79 -25.97
N LYS A 515 -25.34 25.66 -26.36
CA LYS A 515 -24.34 26.70 -26.19
C LYS A 515 -23.48 26.76 -27.46
N LYS A 516 -23.72 27.73 -28.30
CA LYS A 516 -22.83 28.07 -29.39
C LYS A 516 -21.68 28.90 -28.85
N ASP A 517 -20.48 28.35 -28.90
CA ASP A 517 -19.27 29.13 -29.01
C ASP A 517 -18.97 29.38 -30.51
N ASN A 518 -18.63 30.62 -30.86
CA ASN A 518 -18.44 31.07 -32.22
C ASN A 518 -17.04 30.75 -32.79
N SER A 519 -16.28 29.86 -32.18
CA SER A 519 -14.96 29.42 -32.66
C SER A 519 -15.05 28.10 -33.40
N GLY A 520 -15.43 27.99 -34.57
CA GLY A 520 -15.52 26.85 -35.52
C GLY A 520 -14.73 25.53 -35.24
N ASN A 521 -14.32 25.23 -34.00
CA ASN A 521 -13.73 24.00 -33.53
C ASN A 521 -14.83 23.11 -32.98
N GLY A 522 -14.99 21.90 -33.50
CA GLY A 522 -15.89 20.90 -32.96
C GLY A 522 -15.43 20.52 -31.54
N GLU A 523 -16.36 20.45 -30.57
CA GLU A 523 -16.07 19.94 -29.25
C GLU A 523 -15.71 18.45 -29.36
N THR A 524 -14.60 18.05 -28.78
CA THR A 524 -14.24 16.64 -28.59
C THR A 524 -14.98 16.16 -27.34
N VAL A 525 -15.74 15.09 -27.46
CA VAL A 525 -16.45 14.47 -26.35
C VAL A 525 -15.83 13.11 -26.12
N THR A 526 -15.43 12.83 -24.89
CA THR A 526 -14.93 11.53 -24.50
C THR A 526 -16.12 10.62 -24.15
N GLU A 527 -16.20 9.47 -24.81
CA GLU A 527 -17.14 8.40 -24.50
C GLU A 527 -16.40 7.25 -23.80
N ALA A 528 -17.05 6.56 -22.89
CA ALA A 528 -16.51 5.34 -22.32
C ALA A 528 -17.45 4.15 -22.46
N GLU A 529 -16.87 2.99 -22.62
CA GLU A 529 -17.53 1.69 -22.57
C GLU A 529 -17.17 0.97 -21.28
N PHE A 530 -18.17 0.37 -20.63
CA PHE A 530 -18.00 -0.39 -19.39
C PHE A 530 -18.51 -1.80 -19.57
N THR A 531 -17.76 -2.76 -19.06
CA THR A 531 -18.21 -4.15 -18.89
C THR A 531 -18.09 -4.52 -17.42
N ILE A 532 -19.19 -4.95 -16.81
CA ILE A 532 -19.28 -5.27 -15.38
C ILE A 532 -19.85 -6.68 -15.25
N GLU A 533 -19.18 -7.53 -14.46
CA GLU A 533 -19.69 -8.85 -14.07
C GLU A 533 -19.90 -8.87 -12.55
N ILE A 534 -21.14 -9.15 -12.16
CA ILE A 534 -21.57 -9.28 -10.76
C ILE A 534 -21.84 -10.76 -10.49
N PRO A 535 -21.34 -11.34 -9.38
CA PRO A 535 -21.55 -12.76 -9.06
C PRO A 535 -23.02 -13.15 -9.02
N ALA A 536 -23.33 -14.36 -9.46
CA ALA A 536 -24.69 -14.91 -9.46
C ALA A 536 -25.28 -14.89 -8.03
N GLY A 537 -26.53 -14.47 -7.91
CA GLY A 537 -27.24 -14.37 -6.62
C GLY A 537 -26.86 -13.14 -5.78
N GLN A 538 -25.95 -12.29 -6.26
CA GLN A 538 -25.56 -11.05 -5.58
C GLN A 538 -26.20 -9.83 -6.24
N THR A 539 -26.13 -8.69 -5.56
CA THR A 539 -26.54 -7.38 -6.06
C THR A 539 -25.45 -6.36 -5.75
N ALA A 540 -25.06 -5.56 -6.73
CA ALA A 540 -24.12 -4.45 -6.54
C ALA A 540 -24.80 -3.10 -6.75
N LEU A 541 -24.42 -2.10 -5.99
CA LEU A 541 -24.72 -0.70 -6.31
C LEU A 541 -23.72 -0.26 -7.39
N VAL A 542 -24.24 0.15 -8.54
CA VAL A 542 -23.42 0.59 -9.67
C VAL A 542 -23.63 2.08 -9.89
N ALA A 543 -22.54 2.83 -9.94
CA ALA A 543 -22.50 4.25 -10.27
C ALA A 543 -21.41 4.46 -11.32
N LEU A 544 -21.78 4.91 -12.51
CA LEU A 544 -20.83 5.11 -13.61
C LEU A 544 -20.74 6.61 -13.93
N PRO A 545 -19.54 7.13 -14.28
CA PRO A 545 -19.35 8.53 -14.65
C PRO A 545 -19.84 8.82 -16.08
N ILE A 546 -21.06 8.44 -16.37
CA ILE A 546 -21.74 8.65 -17.66
C ILE A 546 -22.83 9.68 -17.46
N VAL A 547 -22.90 10.70 -18.32
CA VAL A 547 -23.94 11.73 -18.30
C VAL A 547 -25.34 11.10 -18.26
N GLY A 548 -26.08 11.41 -17.18
CA GLY A 548 -27.42 10.92 -16.97
C GLY A 548 -27.53 9.47 -16.45
N PHE A 549 -26.44 8.89 -16.00
CA PHE A 549 -26.46 7.58 -15.34
C PHE A 549 -26.75 7.75 -13.85
N GLU A 550 -27.95 7.40 -13.44
CA GLU A 550 -28.31 7.40 -12.02
C GLU A 550 -27.78 6.14 -11.31
N PRO A 551 -27.13 6.28 -10.13
CA PRO A 551 -26.70 5.13 -9.32
C PRO A 551 -27.85 4.16 -9.05
N ARG A 552 -27.65 2.85 -9.33
CA ARG A 552 -28.70 1.85 -9.20
C ARG A 552 -28.18 0.48 -8.79
N LYS A 553 -29.05 -0.31 -8.15
CA LYS A 553 -28.76 -1.70 -7.81
C LYS A 553 -28.97 -2.60 -9.04
N LEU A 554 -27.93 -3.36 -9.39
CA LEU A 554 -27.95 -4.33 -10.47
C LEU A 554 -27.78 -5.75 -9.90
N PRO A 555 -28.60 -6.74 -10.34
CA PRO A 555 -28.43 -8.14 -9.94
C PRO A 555 -27.21 -8.79 -10.59
N GLY A 556 -26.88 -10.00 -10.13
CA GLY A 556 -25.83 -10.84 -10.73
C GLY A 556 -26.03 -11.04 -12.24
N GLY A 557 -24.92 -10.98 -12.97
CA GLY A 557 -24.90 -11.07 -14.42
C GLY A 557 -23.84 -10.19 -15.04
N ILE A 558 -23.80 -10.19 -16.38
CA ILE A 558 -22.88 -9.35 -17.17
C ILE A 558 -23.65 -8.15 -17.72
N TRP A 559 -23.15 -6.95 -17.43
CA TRP A 559 -23.72 -5.68 -17.82
C TRP A 559 -22.75 -4.89 -18.68
N LYS A 560 -23.28 -4.28 -19.75
CA LYS A 560 -22.51 -3.40 -20.63
C LYS A 560 -23.17 -2.04 -20.72
N PHE A 561 -22.37 -1.00 -20.60
CA PHE A 561 -22.80 0.40 -20.70
C PHE A 561 -21.85 1.15 -21.60
N ALA A 562 -22.38 2.15 -22.30
CA ALA A 562 -21.58 3.10 -23.05
C ALA A 562 -22.25 4.47 -23.00
N GLY A 563 -21.46 5.53 -22.98
CA GLY A 563 -21.98 6.89 -22.98
C GLY A 563 -20.90 7.94 -22.82
N VAL A 564 -21.34 9.19 -22.93
CA VAL A 564 -20.49 10.37 -22.75
C VAL A 564 -20.13 10.51 -21.28
N LEU A 565 -18.87 10.76 -20.99
CA LEU A 565 -18.38 10.96 -19.63
C LEU A 565 -18.85 12.30 -19.05
N GLU A 566 -19.16 12.30 -17.76
CA GLU A 566 -19.28 13.52 -16.95
C GLU A 566 -17.92 14.19 -16.87
N GLN A 567 -17.87 15.50 -17.18
CA GLN A 567 -16.62 16.30 -17.13
C GLN A 567 -16.28 16.75 -15.72
#